data_aa9e04cba821998251c64a9f04217094
#
_entry.id   aa9e04cba821998251c64a9f04217094
#
_cell.length_a   1.000
_cell.length_b   1.000
_cell.length_c   1.000
_cell.angle_alpha   90.00
_cell.angle_beta   90.00
_cell.angle_gamma   90.00
#
_symmetry.space_group_name_H-M   'P 1'
#
loop_
_entity.id
_entity.type
_entity.pdbx_description
1 polymer ?
#
loop_
_entity_poly.entity_id
_entity_poly.type
_entity_poly.pdbx_seq_one_letter_code
_entity_poly.pdbx_strand_id
1 'polypeptide(L)'
;AALDERVRAVTQAVLANGGARTANVPLVPGIPLPHQLETLKKPFVVSLHATPERLIQVRQNRLLSMGADTPNDEYIDRQAVTDEVAYARKLSSKFSWAQLDVTRRSIEETAAAILKLFTDRQRQRLSE
;
A
#
# COMPACT_ATOMS: atom_id res chain seq x y z
N ALA A 1 6.94 9.72 -1.10
CA ALA A 1 5.77 9.99 -1.93
C ALA A 1 4.50 10.17 -1.10
N ALA A 2 3.48 10.82 -1.65
CA ALA A 2 2.23 11.06 -0.93
C ALA A 2 1.52 9.75 -0.56
N LEU A 3 1.64 8.73 -1.39
CA LEU A 3 1.08 7.42 -1.09
C LEU A 3 1.75 6.80 0.14
N ASP A 4 3.06 6.97 0.30
CA ASP A 4 3.78 6.47 1.47
C ASP A 4 3.30 7.10 2.76
N GLU A 5 2.98 8.38 2.74
CA GLU A 5 2.40 9.07 3.90
C GLU A 5 1.04 8.52 4.28
N ARG A 6 0.21 8.24 3.27
CA ARG A 6 -1.10 7.62 3.50
C ARG A 6 -0.96 6.21 4.07
N VAL A 7 -0.02 5.44 3.55
CA VAL A 7 0.24 4.08 4.05
C VAL A 7 0.70 4.14 5.50
N ARG A 8 1.57 5.09 5.85
CA ARG A 8 1.98 5.28 7.24
C ARG A 8 0.80 5.61 8.14
N ALA A 9 -0.08 6.50 7.70
CA ALA A 9 -1.26 6.87 8.48
C ALA A 9 -2.20 5.67 8.66
N VAL A 10 -2.39 4.86 7.62
CA VAL A 10 -3.17 3.62 7.70
C VAL A 10 -2.53 2.65 8.68
N THR A 11 -1.21 2.47 8.60
CA THR A 11 -0.46 1.59 9.50
C THR A 11 -0.67 1.99 10.96
N GLN A 12 -0.58 3.29 11.25
CA GLN A 12 -0.80 3.81 12.59
C GLN A 12 -2.25 3.60 13.06
N ALA A 13 -3.21 3.78 12.16
CA ALA A 13 -4.62 3.57 12.49
C ALA A 13 -4.91 2.11 12.80
N VAL A 14 -4.34 1.17 12.05
CA VAL A 14 -4.48 -0.26 12.32
C VAL A 14 -3.85 -0.62 13.66
N LEU A 15 -2.65 -0.13 13.94
CA LEU A 15 -1.97 -0.38 15.20
C LEU A 15 -2.79 0.14 16.38
N ALA A 16 -3.32 1.35 16.27
CA ALA A 16 -4.07 1.99 17.35
C ALA A 16 -5.40 1.28 17.66
N ASN A 17 -6.07 0.76 16.62
CA ASN A 17 -7.41 0.18 16.77
C ASN A 17 -7.42 -1.35 16.90
N GLY A 18 -6.39 -2.01 16.41
CA GLY A 18 -6.36 -3.48 16.39
C GLY A 18 -5.35 -4.11 17.34
N GLY A 19 -4.43 -3.33 17.92
CA GLY A 19 -3.38 -3.84 18.79
C GLY A 19 -2.38 -4.77 18.10
N ALA A 20 -2.45 -4.92 16.78
CA ALA A 20 -1.54 -5.77 16.02
C ALA A 20 -0.22 -5.05 15.73
N ARG A 21 0.87 -5.80 15.68
CA ARG A 21 2.14 -5.25 15.22
C ARG A 21 2.07 -5.04 13.72
N THR A 22 2.33 -3.82 13.27
CA THR A 22 2.22 -3.47 11.86
C THR A 22 3.47 -2.77 11.36
N ALA A 23 3.76 -2.96 10.08
CA ALA A 23 4.83 -2.26 9.39
C ALA A 23 4.41 -2.04 7.94
N ASN A 24 4.95 -1.00 7.32
CA ASN A 24 4.74 -0.76 5.90
C ASN A 24 6.03 -1.00 5.13
N VAL A 25 5.88 -1.58 3.94
CA VAL A 25 7.00 -1.86 3.04
C VAL A 25 6.67 -1.24 1.68
N PRO A 26 7.43 -0.24 1.23
CA PRO A 26 7.21 0.31 -0.10
C PRO A 26 7.64 -0.69 -1.18
N LEU A 27 6.83 -0.81 -2.24
CA LEU A 27 7.14 -1.65 -3.38
C LEU A 27 7.67 -0.77 -4.51
N VAL A 28 8.94 -0.91 -4.82
CA VAL A 28 9.61 -0.12 -5.86
C VAL A 28 10.20 -1.07 -6.89
N PRO A 29 9.84 -0.93 -8.18
CA PRO A 29 10.43 -1.75 -9.23
C PRO A 29 11.96 -1.67 -9.22
N GLY A 30 12.61 -2.82 -9.32
CA GLY A 30 14.07 -2.90 -9.31
C GLY A 30 14.71 -2.92 -7.93
N ILE A 31 13.94 -2.71 -6.86
CA ILE A 31 14.44 -2.78 -5.49
C ILE A 31 13.92 -4.07 -4.85
N PRO A 32 14.81 -4.94 -4.33
CA PRO A 32 14.37 -6.19 -3.69
C PRO A 32 13.54 -5.93 -2.43
N LEU A 33 12.68 -6.87 -2.10
CA LEU A 33 11.94 -6.84 -0.84
C LEU A 33 12.91 -6.92 0.34
N PRO A 34 12.57 -6.28 1.49
CA PRO A 34 13.40 -6.40 2.68
C PRO A 34 13.58 -7.87 3.10
N HIS A 35 14.79 -8.23 3.43
CA HIS A 35 15.11 -9.59 3.87
C HIS A 35 14.30 -9.99 5.11
N GLN A 36 14.03 -9.03 5.98
CA GLN A 36 13.24 -9.25 7.20
C GLN A 36 11.83 -9.79 6.92
N LEU A 37 11.27 -9.47 5.75
CA LEU A 37 9.94 -9.98 5.38
C LEU A 37 9.94 -11.50 5.26
N GLU A 38 11.04 -12.10 4.79
CA GLU A 38 11.19 -13.54 4.65
C GLU A 38 11.39 -14.24 5.98
N THR A 39 11.91 -13.55 6.98
CA THR A 39 12.21 -14.12 8.30
C THR A 39 11.03 -14.10 9.26
N LEU A 40 9.97 -13.38 8.93
CA LEU A 40 8.78 -13.30 9.77
C LEU A 40 8.02 -14.63 9.74
N LYS A 41 7.57 -15.06 10.92
CA LYS A 41 6.75 -16.26 11.03
C LYS A 41 5.29 -15.91 10.80
N LYS A 42 4.70 -16.46 9.72
CA LYS A 42 3.27 -16.32 9.39
C LYS A 42 2.79 -14.86 9.35
N PRO A 43 3.47 -13.96 8.63
CA PRO A 43 2.99 -12.59 8.53
C PRO A 43 1.69 -12.54 7.73
N PHE A 44 0.83 -11.59 8.10
CA PHE A 44 -0.32 -11.26 7.26
C PHE A 44 0.05 -10.05 6.40
N VAL A 45 0.15 -10.25 5.10
CA VAL A 45 0.55 -9.19 4.17
C VAL A 45 -0.65 -8.71 3.38
N VAL A 46 -0.89 -7.41 3.41
CA VAL A 46 -1.92 -6.77 2.59
C VAL A 46 -1.24 -5.78 1.66
N SER A 47 -1.43 -5.98 0.37
CA SER A 47 -0.92 -5.08 -0.65
C SER A 47 -1.96 -4.02 -0.97
N LEU A 48 -1.58 -2.76 -0.85
CA LEU A 48 -2.47 -1.64 -1.13
C LEU A 48 -2.22 -1.14 -2.55
N HIS A 49 -3.28 -1.04 -3.34
CA HIS A 49 -3.22 -0.62 -4.74
C HIS A 49 -4.10 0.59 -5.00
N ALA A 50 -3.69 1.41 -5.95
CA ALA A 50 -4.51 2.48 -6.49
C ALA A 50 -4.37 2.49 -8.00
N THR A 51 -5.32 3.14 -8.69
CA THR A 51 -5.23 3.28 -10.15
C THR A 51 -4.09 4.23 -10.51
N PRO A 52 -3.46 4.07 -11.69
CA PRO A 52 -2.43 5.01 -12.14
C PRO A 52 -2.93 6.45 -12.15
N GLU A 53 -4.17 6.69 -12.57
CA GLU A 53 -4.77 8.01 -12.59
C GLU A 53 -4.81 8.64 -11.21
N ARG A 54 -5.18 7.87 -10.21
CA ARG A 54 -5.23 8.35 -8.82
C ARG A 54 -3.85 8.68 -8.28
N LEU A 55 -2.87 7.84 -8.56
CA LEU A 55 -1.49 8.08 -8.13
C LEU A 55 -0.91 9.33 -8.78
N ILE A 56 -1.18 9.53 -10.07
CA ILE A 56 -0.75 10.73 -10.78
C ILE A 56 -1.37 11.97 -10.14
N GLN A 57 -2.68 11.93 -9.88
CA GLN A 57 -3.38 13.04 -9.25
C GLN A 57 -2.81 13.38 -7.87
N VAL A 58 -2.56 12.37 -7.05
CA VAL A 58 -2.00 12.55 -5.71
C VAL A 58 -0.61 13.17 -5.79
N ARG A 59 0.24 12.68 -6.71
CA ARG A 59 1.58 13.21 -6.90
C ARG A 59 1.58 14.64 -7.43
N GLN A 60 0.68 14.98 -8.35
CA GLN A 60 0.53 16.35 -8.83
C GLN A 60 0.13 17.29 -7.70
N ASN A 61 -0.84 16.91 -6.90
CA ASN A 61 -1.28 17.72 -5.76
C ASN A 61 -0.15 17.93 -4.76
N ARG A 62 0.67 16.92 -4.53
CA ARG A 62 1.82 17.04 -3.63
C ARG A 62 2.85 18.03 -4.17
N LEU A 63 3.17 17.96 -5.46
CA LEU A 63 4.11 18.91 -6.07
C LEU A 63 3.61 20.34 -5.96
N LEU A 64 2.33 20.57 -6.21
CA LEU A 64 1.72 21.90 -6.07
C LEU A 64 1.79 22.41 -4.63
N SER A 65 1.51 21.56 -3.66
CA SER A 65 1.57 21.95 -2.24
C SER A 65 3.00 22.20 -1.75
N MET A 66 3.99 21.67 -2.45
CA MET A 66 5.40 21.93 -2.17
C MET A 66 5.92 23.20 -2.87
N GLY A 67 5.04 23.94 -3.58
CA GLY A 67 5.40 25.17 -4.27
C GLY A 67 6.05 24.98 -5.62
N ALA A 68 5.95 23.81 -6.22
CA ALA A 68 6.42 23.58 -7.58
C ALA A 68 5.52 24.31 -8.57
N ASP A 69 6.12 25.10 -9.47
CA ASP A 69 5.38 25.88 -10.47
C ASP A 69 4.77 24.99 -11.55
N THR A 70 5.47 23.92 -11.92
CA THR A 70 5.02 22.97 -12.92
C THR A 70 5.28 21.56 -12.42
N PRO A 71 4.38 20.59 -12.71
CA PRO A 71 4.65 19.19 -12.40
C PRO A 71 5.91 18.72 -13.12
N ASN A 72 6.72 17.92 -12.42
CA ASN A 72 7.85 17.26 -13.05
C ASN A 72 7.32 16.09 -13.87
N ASP A 73 7.46 16.15 -15.18
CA ASP A 73 6.94 15.14 -16.09
C ASP A 73 7.53 13.75 -15.82
N GLU A 74 8.80 13.68 -15.42
CA GLU A 74 9.42 12.39 -15.06
C GLU A 74 8.78 11.79 -13.81
N TYR A 75 8.45 12.63 -12.83
CA TYR A 75 7.85 12.19 -11.57
C TYR A 75 6.43 11.66 -11.76
N ILE A 76 5.70 12.22 -12.71
CA ILE A 76 4.30 11.86 -12.98
C ILE A 76 4.13 11.17 -14.33
N ASP A 77 5.21 10.62 -14.90
CA ASP A 77 5.15 9.86 -16.14
C ASP A 77 4.11 8.74 -16.02
N ARG A 78 3.06 8.83 -16.82
CA ARG A 78 1.94 7.88 -16.79
C ARG A 78 2.41 6.45 -17.04
N GLN A 79 3.34 6.25 -17.96
CA GLN A 79 3.83 4.91 -18.26
C GLN A 79 4.59 4.31 -17.06
N ALA A 80 5.44 5.12 -16.42
CA ALA A 80 6.19 4.67 -15.25
C ALA A 80 5.23 4.32 -14.10
N VAL A 81 4.21 5.13 -13.87
CA VAL A 81 3.20 4.87 -12.83
C VAL A 81 2.41 3.61 -13.14
N THR A 82 2.04 3.42 -14.41
CA THR A 82 1.34 2.20 -14.83
C THR A 82 2.20 0.97 -14.58
N ASP A 83 3.50 1.05 -14.87
CA ASP A 83 4.44 -0.04 -14.64
C ASP A 83 4.60 -0.33 -13.13
N GLU A 84 4.63 0.69 -12.29
CA GLU A 84 4.68 0.52 -10.83
C GLU A 84 3.46 -0.25 -10.31
N VAL A 85 2.26 0.14 -10.78
CA VAL A 85 1.02 -0.52 -10.38
C VAL A 85 0.99 -1.97 -10.85
N ALA A 86 1.38 -2.23 -12.09
CA ALA A 86 1.44 -3.57 -12.65
C ALA A 86 2.43 -4.45 -11.87
N TYR A 87 3.60 -3.90 -11.53
CA TYR A 87 4.61 -4.60 -10.74
C TYR A 87 4.07 -5.01 -9.37
N ALA A 88 3.42 -4.08 -8.67
CA ALA A 88 2.88 -4.36 -7.36
C ALA A 88 1.79 -5.45 -7.39
N ARG A 89 0.92 -5.41 -8.40
CA ARG A 89 -0.13 -6.42 -8.58
C ARG A 89 0.46 -7.79 -8.90
N LYS A 90 1.44 -7.84 -9.77
CA LYS A 90 2.11 -9.09 -10.16
C LYS A 90 2.82 -9.73 -8.96
N LEU A 91 3.53 -8.91 -8.19
CA LEU A 91 4.23 -9.38 -7.00
C LEU A 91 3.25 -9.92 -5.95
N SER A 92 2.15 -9.21 -5.74
CA SER A 92 1.12 -9.62 -4.79
C SER A 92 0.46 -10.94 -5.19
N SER A 93 0.21 -11.13 -6.48
CA SER A 93 -0.32 -12.39 -6.99
C SER A 93 0.68 -13.53 -6.85
N LYS A 94 1.95 -13.27 -7.11
CA LYS A 94 3.02 -14.27 -6.98
C LYS A 94 3.10 -14.84 -5.56
N PHE A 95 2.98 -13.98 -4.55
CA PHE A 95 3.07 -14.38 -3.15
C PHE A 95 1.70 -14.64 -2.51
N SER A 96 0.63 -14.57 -3.28
CA SER A 96 -0.75 -14.76 -2.79
C SER A 96 -1.11 -13.82 -1.63
N TRP A 97 -0.61 -12.61 -1.65
CA TRP A 97 -0.96 -11.60 -0.66
C TRP A 97 -2.39 -11.10 -0.87
N ALA A 98 -3.07 -10.75 0.21
CA ALA A 98 -4.35 -10.06 0.11
C ALA A 98 -4.13 -8.69 -0.57
N GLN A 99 -5.04 -8.33 -1.47
CA GLN A 99 -4.94 -7.08 -2.22
C GLN A 99 -6.15 -6.21 -1.94
N LEU A 100 -5.91 -4.92 -1.75
CA LEU A 100 -6.95 -3.96 -1.43
C LEU A 100 -6.78 -2.71 -2.28
N ASP A 101 -7.81 -2.37 -3.06
CA ASP A 101 -7.81 -1.14 -3.84
C ASP A 101 -8.27 0.01 -2.95
N VAL A 102 -7.41 1.02 -2.80
CA VAL A 102 -7.66 2.16 -1.92
C VAL A 102 -7.95 3.44 -2.70
N THR A 103 -8.17 3.35 -4.01
CA THR A 103 -8.37 4.50 -4.89
C THR A 103 -9.44 5.46 -4.36
N ARG A 104 -10.53 4.91 -3.85
CA ARG A 104 -11.69 5.68 -3.37
C ARG A 104 -11.96 5.50 -1.88
N ARG A 105 -10.96 5.05 -1.12
CA ARG A 105 -11.12 4.83 0.32
C ARG A 105 -10.38 5.89 1.11
N SER A 106 -10.97 6.27 2.24
CA SER A 106 -10.28 7.08 3.22
C SER A 106 -9.27 6.24 3.99
N ILE A 107 -8.43 6.90 4.79
CA ILE A 107 -7.47 6.22 5.68
C ILE A 107 -8.23 5.32 6.66
N GLU A 108 -9.31 5.81 7.24
CA GLU A 108 -10.12 5.08 8.21
C GLU A 108 -10.80 3.86 7.59
N GLU A 109 -11.36 4.02 6.40
CA GLU A 109 -11.97 2.90 5.67
C GLU A 109 -10.95 1.85 5.29
N THR A 110 -9.76 2.27 4.88
CA THR A 110 -8.66 1.35 4.55
C THR A 110 -8.23 0.57 5.78
N ALA A 111 -8.02 1.25 6.91
CA ALA A 111 -7.64 0.61 8.16
C ALA A 111 -8.70 -0.40 8.62
N ALA A 112 -9.97 -0.04 8.54
CA ALA A 112 -11.07 -0.94 8.90
C ALA A 112 -11.10 -2.18 8.00
N ALA A 113 -10.87 -2.01 6.70
CA ALA A 113 -10.83 -3.13 5.76
C ALA A 113 -9.66 -4.08 6.06
N ILE A 114 -8.49 -3.54 6.39
CA ILE A 114 -7.32 -4.35 6.76
C ILE A 114 -7.60 -5.15 8.04
N LEU A 115 -8.17 -4.51 9.05
CA LEU A 115 -8.51 -5.17 10.31
C LEU A 115 -9.52 -6.30 10.09
N LYS A 116 -10.50 -6.09 9.23
CA LYS A 116 -11.47 -7.13 8.89
C LYS A 116 -10.80 -8.33 8.24
N LEU A 117 -9.92 -8.09 7.27
CA LEU A 117 -9.17 -9.16 6.59
C LEU A 117 -8.32 -9.93 7.60
N PHE A 118 -7.66 -9.25 8.50
CA PHE A 118 -6.84 -9.86 9.53
C PHE A 118 -7.67 -10.72 10.49
N THR A 119 -8.81 -10.22 10.94
CA THR A 119 -9.73 -10.95 11.81
C THR A 119 -10.27 -12.19 11.12
N ASP A 120 -10.69 -12.08 9.87
CA ASP A 120 -11.19 -13.21 9.09
C ASP A 120 -10.13 -14.30 8.94
N ARG A 121 -8.88 -13.91 8.71
CA ARG A 121 -7.79 -14.88 8.63
C ARG A 121 -7.55 -15.61 9.95
N GLN A 122 -7.61 -14.89 11.08
CA GLN A 122 -7.46 -15.52 12.39
C GLN A 122 -8.58 -16.52 12.68
N ARG A 123 -9.81 -16.20 12.28
CA ARG A 123 -10.93 -17.13 12.41
C ARG A 123 -10.73 -18.39 11.59
N GLN A 124 -10.23 -18.26 10.37
CA GLN A 124 -9.90 -19.41 9.52
C GLN A 124 -8.87 -20.31 10.17
N ARG A 125 -7.83 -19.74 10.78
CA ARG A 125 -6.81 -20.51 11.49
C ARG A 125 -7.35 -21.27 12.68
N LEU A 126 -8.30 -20.69 13.40
CA LEU A 126 -8.93 -21.34 14.56
C LEU A 126 -9.86 -22.47 14.12
N SER A 127 -10.37 -22.42 12.88
CA SER A 127 -11.25 -23.46 12.34
C SER A 127 -10.49 -24.65 11.75
N GLU A 128 -9.21 -24.49 11.52
CA GLU A 128 -8.33 -25.56 11.03
C GLU A 128 -7.88 -26.42 12.23
#